data_321c09c0f852a2c91fed42fb593f6719
#
_entry.id   321c09c0f852a2c91fed42fb593f6719
#
_cell.length_a   1.000
_cell.length_b   1.000
_cell.length_c   1.000
_cell.angle_alpha   90.00
_cell.angle_beta   90.00
_cell.angle_gamma   90.00
#
_symmetry.space_group_name_H-M   'P 1'
#
loop_
_entity.id
_entity.type
_entity.pdbx_description
1 polymer ?
#
loop_
_entity_poly.entity_id
_entity_poly.type
_entity_poly.pdbx_seq_one_letter_code
_entity_poly.pdbx_strand_id
1 'polypeptide(L)'
;MKHIALGIKTLLIALALCTSLSSCNLDKEVPSEEKEYPEALFTLGELANVELEMPEKTWQKIIKKASDKAYYDCSVTINGERFDNVAIRTKGASSLDDVALMNSDRYSFTLKLNKYEKGQDYHGLSKLLLNNNIWDATQMKDAIVYDMCRFIGLPAPLTNYAKISLNGKFFGYYLLVEPVDKNFCRRNWPHEVSHIYKPYHNLAYTGEKMKDYADIADFAKVRGGEASMQRIIAALKSVEEGKDIDEHIDIESMMKYMALQTIVVNFDCLTGHNAQNYYLREADGKISLIPWDYNLAWGGYPEDEDMEGEDLLEQSEELRLPTNAGMRGKEETSRIVNFPIDTPFSEELSQRTFFMKLLANETYKAQYYHYLTILCNEYIKGEGFAKTLSTIENEIGELAGTEANAFYSNEQFQKAKQTLCLVLERRAESVLGQIDGTIPSTWESQKAQPQKLISSDDINLQDLGGI
;
A
#
# COMPACT_ATOMS: atom_id res chain seq x y z
N MET A 1 36.97 31.82 -68.42
CA MET A 1 38.33 32.17 -67.96
C MET A 1 38.58 31.43 -66.67
N LYS A 2 39.51 30.57 -66.72
CA LYS A 2 40.56 30.20 -65.78
C LYS A 2 40.05 29.55 -64.45
N HIS A 3 40.15 28.25 -64.35
CA HIS A 3 41.32 27.43 -63.96
C HIS A 3 41.27 27.24 -62.41
N ILE A 4 41.47 26.12 -61.78
CA ILE A 4 42.15 24.83 -61.94
C ILE A 4 41.84 24.11 -60.59
N ALA A 5 41.32 22.98 -60.49
CA ALA A 5 41.81 21.63 -60.56
C ALA A 5 42.95 21.26 -59.58
N LEU A 6 42.82 20.10 -59.02
CA LEU A 6 43.85 19.21 -58.41
C LEU A 6 43.99 19.34 -56.86
N GLY A 7 44.05 18.25 -56.08
CA GLY A 7 44.43 16.91 -56.49
C GLY A 7 44.23 15.91 -55.34
N ILE A 8 43.90 14.76 -55.74
CA ILE A 8 43.95 13.49 -55.03
C ILE A 8 45.40 13.17 -54.72
N LYS A 9 45.70 12.73 -53.52
CA LYS A 9 46.79 11.79 -53.29
C LYS A 9 46.43 10.80 -52.20
N THR A 10 46.07 9.63 -52.67
CA THR A 10 46.19 8.31 -52.10
C THR A 10 47.59 8.09 -51.55
N LEU A 11 47.72 7.55 -50.39
CA LEU A 11 48.85 6.70 -50.09
C LEU A 11 48.41 5.53 -49.18
N LEU A 12 48.28 4.39 -49.81
CA LEU A 12 48.40 3.05 -49.23
C LEU A 12 49.88 2.85 -48.85
N ILE A 13 50.10 2.46 -47.61
CA ILE A 13 51.28 1.62 -47.28
C ILE A 13 50.79 0.45 -46.46
N ALA A 14 51.06 -0.66 -47.03
CA ALA A 14 50.68 -2.00 -46.61
C ALA A 14 51.65 -2.57 -45.55
N LEU A 15 51.05 -3.39 -44.76
CA LEU A 15 51.40 -4.83 -44.54
C LEU A 15 52.66 -5.17 -43.76
N ALA A 16 52.33 -5.97 -42.77
CA ALA A 16 53.10 -7.10 -42.22
C ALA A 16 54.09 -6.82 -41.10
N LEU A 17 53.61 -7.22 -39.94
CA LEU A 17 54.38 -8.16 -39.12
C LEU A 17 53.42 -8.98 -38.25
N CYS A 18 53.22 -10.23 -38.67
CA CYS A 18 52.75 -11.29 -37.81
C CYS A 18 53.82 -11.55 -36.76
N THR A 19 53.41 -11.73 -35.51
CA THR A 19 53.69 -12.99 -34.77
C THR A 19 53.18 -12.86 -33.34
N SER A 20 52.41 -13.88 -32.97
CA SER A 20 52.32 -14.52 -31.65
C SER A 20 52.14 -13.60 -30.45
N LEU A 21 50.91 -13.55 -29.95
CA LEU A 21 50.73 -13.52 -28.51
C LEU A 21 49.47 -14.24 -28.10
N SER A 22 49.72 -15.15 -27.25
CA SER A 22 48.86 -15.94 -26.40
C SER A 22 47.50 -15.37 -26.14
N SER A 23 46.49 -16.21 -26.35
CA SER A 23 45.18 -16.09 -25.75
C SER A 23 45.28 -15.95 -24.24
N CYS A 24 45.14 -14.75 -23.73
CA CYS A 24 44.57 -14.52 -22.43
C CYS A 24 43.12 -14.14 -22.66
N ASN A 25 42.24 -15.12 -22.58
CA ASN A 25 40.83 -14.86 -22.27
C ASN A 25 40.78 -14.26 -20.87
N LEU A 26 40.85 -12.97 -20.81
CA LEU A 26 40.28 -12.21 -19.73
C LEU A 26 38.82 -12.03 -20.12
N ASP A 27 37.97 -12.95 -19.68
CA ASP A 27 36.58 -12.67 -19.44
C ASP A 27 36.57 -11.50 -18.45
N LYS A 28 36.56 -10.28 -18.99
CA LYS A 28 36.11 -9.14 -18.24
C LYS A 28 34.64 -9.40 -18.04
N GLU A 29 34.26 -9.93 -16.87
CA GLU A 29 32.93 -9.77 -16.34
C GLU A 29 32.60 -8.30 -16.51
N VAL A 30 31.63 -7.98 -17.38
CA VAL A 30 30.99 -6.69 -17.42
C VAL A 30 30.43 -6.56 -16.01
N PRO A 31 30.79 -5.53 -15.23
CA PRO A 31 30.17 -5.34 -13.92
C PRO A 31 28.67 -5.36 -14.16
N SER A 32 27.96 -6.32 -13.56
CA SER A 32 26.51 -6.30 -13.53
C SER A 32 26.11 -4.93 -12.98
N GLU A 33 25.33 -4.15 -13.70
CA GLU A 33 24.76 -2.91 -13.16
C GLU A 33 24.13 -3.27 -11.82
N GLU A 34 24.61 -2.61 -10.76
CA GLU A 34 24.16 -2.88 -9.40
C GLU A 34 22.67 -2.51 -9.35
N LYS A 35 21.80 -3.51 -9.13
CA LYS A 35 20.33 -3.30 -9.10
C LYS A 35 19.98 -2.32 -8.00
N GLU A 36 19.11 -1.34 -8.27
CA GLU A 36 18.53 -0.53 -7.21
C GLU A 36 17.52 -1.35 -6.36
N TYR A 37 17.19 -0.88 -5.15
CA TYR A 37 16.33 -1.63 -4.22
C TYR A 37 14.98 -2.09 -4.79
N PRO A 38 14.29 -1.39 -5.73
CA PRO A 38 13.06 -1.91 -6.29
C PRO A 38 13.22 -3.28 -6.94
N GLU A 39 14.28 -3.46 -7.71
CA GLU A 39 14.58 -4.71 -8.42
C GLU A 39 15.32 -5.73 -7.54
N ALA A 40 16.10 -5.23 -6.56
CA ALA A 40 16.87 -6.10 -5.67
C ALA A 40 16.02 -6.75 -4.57
N LEU A 41 14.86 -6.15 -4.19
CA LEU A 41 14.07 -6.60 -3.05
C LEU A 41 12.56 -6.71 -3.34
N PHE A 42 12.00 -5.90 -4.24
CA PHE A 42 10.57 -5.79 -4.45
C PHE A 42 10.09 -6.38 -5.78
N THR A 43 10.76 -7.42 -6.26
CA THR A 43 10.31 -8.21 -7.41
C THR A 43 9.33 -9.28 -6.91
N LEU A 44 8.04 -9.04 -7.05
CA LEU A 44 7.00 -9.99 -6.64
C LEU A 44 7.17 -11.31 -7.41
N GLY A 45 7.13 -12.44 -6.71
CA GLY A 45 7.41 -13.77 -7.25
C GLY A 45 8.84 -14.25 -6.96
N GLU A 46 9.68 -13.40 -6.37
CA GLU A 46 11.03 -13.75 -5.90
C GLU A 46 11.09 -13.60 -4.37
N LEU A 47 10.78 -14.67 -3.64
CA LEU A 47 10.73 -14.67 -2.17
C LEU A 47 12.08 -14.20 -1.57
N ALA A 48 12.05 -13.06 -0.88
CA ALA A 48 13.23 -12.52 -0.24
C ALA A 48 13.60 -13.31 1.02
N ASN A 49 14.90 -13.28 1.40
CA ASN A 49 15.37 -13.83 2.66
C ASN A 49 15.85 -12.70 3.57
N VAL A 50 15.32 -12.64 4.79
CA VAL A 50 15.73 -11.67 5.81
C VAL A 50 16.09 -12.42 7.09
N GLU A 51 17.35 -12.35 7.48
CA GLU A 51 17.87 -12.98 8.70
C GLU A 51 18.11 -11.91 9.75
N LEU A 52 17.51 -12.07 10.91
CA LEU A 52 17.65 -11.19 12.06
C LEU A 52 18.56 -11.88 13.10
N GLU A 53 19.60 -11.21 13.53
CA GLU A 53 20.52 -11.72 14.55
C GLU A 53 20.64 -10.74 15.71
N MET A 54 20.37 -11.19 16.92
CA MET A 54 20.51 -10.42 18.15
C MET A 54 20.60 -11.32 19.37
N PRO A 55 21.17 -10.85 20.50
CA PRO A 55 21.13 -11.60 21.76
C PRO A 55 19.70 -11.96 22.17
N GLU A 56 19.47 -13.17 22.64
CA GLU A 56 18.15 -13.64 23.08
C GLU A 56 17.49 -12.69 24.08
N LYS A 57 18.25 -12.16 25.04
CA LYS A 57 17.75 -11.17 25.99
C LYS A 57 17.25 -9.87 25.34
N THR A 58 17.81 -9.50 24.17
CA THR A 58 17.35 -8.33 23.39
C THR A 58 16.01 -8.65 22.74
N TRP A 59 15.88 -9.82 22.13
CA TRP A 59 14.62 -10.30 21.56
C TRP A 59 13.51 -10.32 22.63
N GLN A 60 13.75 -10.98 23.76
CA GLN A 60 12.79 -11.04 24.86
C GLN A 60 12.40 -9.64 25.38
N LYS A 61 13.31 -8.67 25.34
CA LYS A 61 13.03 -7.29 25.73
C LYS A 61 12.15 -6.59 24.70
N ILE A 62 12.37 -6.82 23.39
CA ILE A 62 11.54 -6.29 22.29
C ILE A 62 10.10 -6.78 22.48
N ILE A 63 9.92 -8.09 22.65
CA ILE A 63 8.59 -8.71 22.79
C ILE A 63 7.89 -8.21 24.08
N LYS A 64 8.55 -8.26 25.21
CA LYS A 64 7.97 -7.82 26.48
C LYS A 64 7.58 -6.35 26.52
N LYS A 65 8.24 -5.53 25.70
CA LYS A 65 8.06 -4.06 25.64
C LYS A 65 7.62 -3.62 24.24
N ALA A 66 6.82 -4.44 23.55
CA ALA A 66 6.42 -4.19 22.19
C ALA A 66 5.71 -2.83 22.01
N SER A 67 4.86 -2.45 22.96
CA SER A 67 4.11 -1.17 22.96
C SER A 67 5.01 0.06 23.07
N ASP A 68 6.22 -0.06 23.68
CA ASP A 68 7.17 1.06 23.78
C ASP A 68 7.67 1.50 22.40
N LYS A 69 7.61 0.61 21.39
CA LYS A 69 8.12 0.85 20.02
C LYS A 69 9.57 1.39 20.03
N ALA A 70 10.36 0.97 21.03
CA ALA A 70 11.74 1.39 21.19
C ALA A 70 12.63 0.68 20.15
N TYR A 71 13.66 1.39 19.68
CA TYR A 71 14.65 0.78 18.81
C TYR A 71 15.70 0.01 19.61
N TYR A 72 16.05 -1.17 19.11
CA TYR A 72 17.11 -2.05 19.61
C TYR A 72 18.10 -2.34 18.49
N ASP A 73 19.33 -2.63 18.86
CA ASP A 73 20.40 -2.99 17.94
C ASP A 73 20.32 -4.47 17.54
N CYS A 74 20.52 -4.75 16.23
CA CYS A 74 20.62 -6.09 15.66
C CYS A 74 21.52 -6.08 14.42
N SER A 75 21.90 -7.28 13.96
CA SER A 75 22.43 -7.47 12.60
C SER A 75 21.30 -8.03 11.72
N VAL A 76 21.33 -7.65 10.44
CA VAL A 76 20.35 -8.10 9.44
C VAL A 76 21.10 -8.56 8.19
N THR A 77 20.73 -9.73 7.66
CA THR A 77 21.17 -10.16 6.34
C THR A 77 19.97 -10.16 5.40
N ILE A 78 20.05 -9.42 4.29
CA ILE A 78 19.00 -9.32 3.27
C ILE A 78 19.53 -9.94 1.99
N ASN A 79 18.92 -11.01 1.52
CA ASN A 79 19.35 -11.76 0.32
C ASN A 79 20.85 -12.06 0.28
N GLY A 80 21.45 -12.36 1.43
CA GLY A 80 22.88 -12.67 1.58
C GLY A 80 23.79 -11.47 1.89
N GLU A 81 23.30 -10.24 1.81
CA GLU A 81 24.06 -9.03 2.18
C GLU A 81 23.85 -8.71 3.66
N ARG A 82 24.95 -8.65 4.43
CA ARG A 82 24.94 -8.44 5.88
C ARG A 82 25.10 -6.96 6.23
N PHE A 83 24.28 -6.50 7.18
CA PHE A 83 24.32 -5.18 7.80
C PHE A 83 24.37 -5.33 9.31
N ASP A 84 25.40 -4.77 9.93
CA ASP A 84 25.52 -4.68 11.39
C ASP A 84 25.02 -3.31 11.88
N ASN A 85 24.76 -3.17 13.18
CA ASN A 85 24.26 -1.93 13.80
C ASN A 85 22.95 -1.43 13.17
N VAL A 86 22.04 -2.35 12.83
CA VAL A 86 20.71 -2.05 12.33
C VAL A 86 19.73 -1.85 13.50
N ALA A 87 18.88 -0.86 13.39
CA ALA A 87 17.86 -0.62 14.39
C ALA A 87 16.57 -1.36 14.04
N ILE A 88 16.10 -2.23 14.93
CA ILE A 88 14.81 -2.91 14.85
C ILE A 88 13.86 -2.39 15.92
N ARG A 89 12.58 -2.25 15.58
CA ARG A 89 11.49 -2.02 16.54
C ARG A 89 10.20 -2.65 16.06
N THR A 90 9.28 -2.90 16.97
CA THR A 90 7.90 -3.23 16.66
C THR A 90 7.18 -2.05 15.98
N LYS A 91 6.17 -2.33 15.17
CA LYS A 91 5.28 -1.35 14.53
C LYS A 91 3.82 -1.83 14.62
N GLY A 92 2.90 -0.92 14.38
CA GLY A 92 1.47 -1.11 14.48
C GLY A 92 0.86 -0.16 15.52
N ALA A 93 -0.45 -0.13 15.61
CA ALA A 93 -1.22 0.49 16.68
C ALA A 93 -2.07 -0.59 17.33
N SER A 94 -3.37 -0.70 17.06
CA SER A 94 -4.25 -1.75 17.59
C SER A 94 -3.75 -3.17 17.29
N SER A 95 -3.23 -3.41 16.07
CA SER A 95 -2.64 -4.72 15.70
C SER A 95 -1.50 -5.18 16.62
N LEU A 96 -0.81 -4.26 17.28
CA LEU A 96 0.26 -4.59 18.21
C LEU A 96 -0.33 -5.13 19.53
N ASP A 97 -1.43 -4.54 19.98
CA ASP A 97 -2.14 -4.97 21.18
C ASP A 97 -2.79 -6.34 20.99
N ASP A 98 -3.36 -6.61 19.81
CA ASP A 98 -3.93 -7.91 19.47
C ASP A 98 -2.88 -9.03 19.46
N VAL A 99 -1.69 -8.78 18.87
CA VAL A 99 -0.57 -9.75 18.95
C VAL A 99 -0.19 -10.04 20.40
N ALA A 100 -0.17 -9.02 21.27
CA ALA A 100 0.11 -9.18 22.68
C ALA A 100 -0.97 -10.00 23.41
N LEU A 101 -2.26 -9.74 23.13
CA LEU A 101 -3.39 -10.49 23.68
C LEU A 101 -3.34 -11.97 23.28
N MET A 102 -2.90 -12.28 22.06
CA MET A 102 -2.71 -13.65 21.57
C MET A 102 -1.49 -14.34 22.16
N ASN A 103 -0.70 -13.69 23.01
CA ASN A 103 0.60 -14.17 23.50
C ASN A 103 1.55 -14.61 22.37
N SER A 104 1.46 -13.96 21.21
CA SER A 104 2.31 -14.21 20.06
C SER A 104 3.54 -13.31 20.09
N ASP A 105 4.64 -13.78 19.50
CA ASP A 105 5.84 -12.98 19.24
C ASP A 105 5.92 -12.46 17.80
N ARG A 106 4.90 -12.78 16.97
CA ARG A 106 4.82 -12.43 15.55
C ARG A 106 4.36 -10.98 15.35
N TYR A 107 5.10 -10.03 15.87
CA TYR A 107 4.84 -8.60 15.64
C TYR A 107 5.23 -8.16 14.23
N SER A 108 4.65 -7.08 13.76
CA SER A 108 5.19 -6.34 12.64
C SER A 108 6.41 -5.52 13.07
N PHE A 109 7.43 -5.39 12.18
CA PHE A 109 8.69 -4.71 12.52
C PHE A 109 9.03 -3.59 11.55
N THR A 110 9.79 -2.63 12.05
CA THR A 110 10.52 -1.64 11.25
C THR A 110 12.00 -1.89 11.41
N LEU A 111 12.70 -2.09 10.31
CA LEU A 111 14.15 -2.09 10.24
C LEU A 111 14.62 -0.73 9.74
N LYS A 112 15.61 -0.14 10.40
CA LYS A 112 16.24 1.11 9.97
C LYS A 112 17.75 0.92 9.92
N LEU A 113 18.27 0.79 8.68
CA LEU A 113 19.68 0.44 8.45
C LEU A 113 20.61 1.56 8.89
N ASN A 114 20.24 2.80 8.65
CA ASN A 114 21.09 3.99 8.86
C ASN A 114 20.88 4.70 10.20
N LYS A 115 20.25 4.05 11.21
CA LYS A 115 20.01 4.71 12.49
C LYS A 115 21.27 4.86 13.33
N TYR A 116 22.05 3.81 13.40
CA TYR A 116 23.28 3.74 14.18
C TYR A 116 24.51 3.88 13.28
N GLU A 117 24.45 3.43 12.05
CA GLU A 117 25.50 3.55 11.04
C GLU A 117 25.04 4.46 9.89
N LYS A 118 25.61 5.69 9.84
CA LYS A 118 25.22 6.68 8.83
C LYS A 118 25.62 6.24 7.42
N GLY A 119 24.68 6.38 6.49
CA GLY A 119 24.92 6.03 5.09
C GLY A 119 24.66 4.56 4.76
N GLN A 120 24.40 3.72 5.77
CA GLN A 120 24.08 2.31 5.52
C GLN A 120 22.69 2.18 4.89
N ASP A 121 22.61 1.53 3.76
CA ASP A 121 21.37 1.23 3.05
C ASP A 121 21.53 -0.06 2.22
N TYR A 122 20.41 -0.67 1.85
CA TYR A 122 20.34 -1.80 0.93
C TYR A 122 19.95 -1.25 -0.45
N HIS A 123 20.92 -1.12 -1.35
CA HIS A 123 20.71 -0.61 -2.71
C HIS A 123 19.92 0.72 -2.77
N GLY A 124 20.19 1.61 -1.82
CA GLY A 124 19.50 2.90 -1.66
C GLY A 124 18.29 2.88 -0.73
N LEU A 125 17.87 1.73 -0.19
CA LEU A 125 16.80 1.61 0.80
C LEU A 125 17.36 1.65 2.22
N SER A 126 17.04 2.69 2.98
CA SER A 126 17.54 2.85 4.36
C SER A 126 16.58 2.37 5.44
N LYS A 127 15.36 1.99 5.07
CA LYS A 127 14.33 1.54 5.99
C LYS A 127 13.41 0.52 5.31
N LEU A 128 13.06 -0.55 6.00
CA LEU A 128 12.19 -1.63 5.53
C LEU A 128 11.10 -1.92 6.56
N LEU A 129 9.91 -2.21 6.09
CA LEU A 129 8.77 -2.62 6.93
C LEU A 129 8.49 -4.10 6.71
N LEU A 130 8.30 -4.82 7.81
CA LEU A 130 7.91 -6.23 7.83
C LEU A 130 6.50 -6.31 8.43
N ASN A 131 5.49 -6.55 7.60
CA ASN A 131 4.10 -6.67 8.03
C ASN A 131 3.75 -8.13 8.30
N ASN A 132 3.17 -8.39 9.46
CA ASN A 132 2.79 -9.73 9.92
C ASN A 132 1.43 -10.22 9.41
N ASN A 133 0.62 -9.33 8.80
CA ASN A 133 -0.70 -9.59 8.21
C ASN A 133 -1.71 -10.20 9.20
N ILE A 134 -1.71 -9.76 10.48
CA ILE A 134 -2.55 -10.33 11.54
C ILE A 134 -4.05 -10.33 11.22
N TRP A 135 -4.56 -9.31 10.51
CA TRP A 135 -5.98 -9.17 10.20
C TRP A 135 -6.34 -9.56 8.76
N ASP A 136 -5.37 -10.08 8.02
CA ASP A 136 -5.55 -10.48 6.63
C ASP A 136 -5.30 -11.98 6.46
N ALA A 137 -6.38 -12.76 6.44
CA ALA A 137 -6.30 -14.21 6.22
C ALA A 137 -5.79 -14.56 4.80
N THR A 138 -5.96 -13.64 3.84
CA THR A 138 -5.41 -13.81 2.49
C THR A 138 -3.91 -13.55 2.43
N GLN A 139 -3.35 -12.80 3.38
CA GLN A 139 -1.97 -12.29 3.40
C GLN A 139 -1.58 -11.49 2.16
N MET A 140 -2.53 -11.09 1.31
CA MET A 140 -2.25 -10.46 0.01
C MET A 140 -3.03 -9.16 -0.26
N LYS A 141 -3.89 -8.69 0.67
CA LYS A 141 -4.69 -7.48 0.43
C LYS A 141 -3.84 -6.25 0.12
N ASP A 142 -2.83 -5.94 0.95
CA ASP A 142 -1.89 -4.83 0.68
C ASP A 142 -1.18 -4.99 -0.68
N ALA A 143 -0.69 -6.19 -0.98
CA ALA A 143 0.04 -6.45 -2.23
C ALA A 143 -0.84 -6.23 -3.47
N ILE A 144 -2.07 -6.75 -3.44
CA ILE A 144 -3.05 -6.60 -4.54
C ILE A 144 -3.47 -5.14 -4.70
N VAL A 145 -3.79 -4.44 -3.60
CA VAL A 145 -4.22 -3.05 -3.66
C VAL A 145 -3.11 -2.14 -4.18
N TYR A 146 -1.87 -2.32 -3.74
CA TYR A 146 -0.75 -1.54 -4.28
C TYR A 146 -0.43 -1.90 -5.74
N ASP A 147 -0.73 -3.13 -6.16
CA ASP A 147 -0.63 -3.49 -7.57
C ASP A 147 -1.73 -2.83 -8.42
N MET A 148 -2.99 -2.79 -7.93
CA MET A 148 -4.07 -1.98 -8.54
C MET A 148 -3.66 -0.52 -8.71
N CYS A 149 -3.01 0.06 -7.69
CA CYS A 149 -2.50 1.44 -7.77
C CYS A 149 -1.53 1.61 -8.93
N ARG A 150 -0.51 0.74 -9.00
CA ARG A 150 0.50 0.79 -10.08
C ARG A 150 -0.13 0.59 -11.45
N PHE A 151 -1.12 -0.30 -11.55
CA PHE A 151 -1.84 -0.57 -12.80
C PHE A 151 -2.51 0.67 -13.39
N ILE A 152 -3.11 1.52 -12.55
CA ILE A 152 -3.71 2.78 -12.98
C ILE A 152 -2.74 3.98 -12.92
N GLY A 153 -1.46 3.74 -12.64
CA GLY A 153 -0.44 4.79 -12.52
C GLY A 153 -0.65 5.71 -11.31
N LEU A 154 -1.14 5.17 -10.18
CA LEU A 154 -1.19 5.86 -8.90
C LEU A 154 0.04 5.45 -8.08
N PRO A 155 0.90 6.39 -7.64
CA PRO A 155 2.06 6.07 -6.82
C PRO A 155 1.67 5.36 -5.51
N ALA A 156 2.27 4.19 -5.28
CA ALA A 156 2.01 3.36 -4.12
C ALA A 156 3.28 2.65 -3.65
N PRO A 157 3.33 2.15 -2.40
CA PRO A 157 4.43 1.33 -1.92
C PRO A 157 4.69 0.10 -2.78
N LEU A 158 5.95 -0.29 -2.90
CA LEU A 158 6.34 -1.59 -3.39
C LEU A 158 6.15 -2.64 -2.30
N THR A 159 5.81 -3.85 -2.71
CA THR A 159 5.64 -5.01 -1.83
C THR A 159 6.32 -6.24 -2.39
N ASN A 160 6.77 -7.11 -1.51
CA ASN A 160 7.24 -8.45 -1.81
C ASN A 160 7.09 -9.32 -0.56
N TYR A 161 7.21 -10.63 -0.68
CA TYR A 161 7.22 -11.51 0.48
C TYR A 161 8.64 -11.85 0.90
N ALA A 162 8.80 -12.17 2.18
CA ALA A 162 10.07 -12.60 2.72
C ALA A 162 9.92 -13.75 3.71
N LYS A 163 10.87 -14.67 3.61
CA LYS A 163 11.15 -15.63 4.67
C LYS A 163 12.01 -14.96 5.73
N ILE A 164 11.50 -14.89 6.94
CA ILE A 164 12.21 -14.32 8.07
C ILE A 164 12.84 -15.43 8.90
N SER A 165 14.12 -15.30 9.23
CA SER A 165 14.81 -16.12 10.22
C SER A 165 15.27 -15.27 11.40
N LEU A 166 15.22 -15.81 12.61
CA LEU A 166 15.70 -15.20 13.84
C LEU A 166 16.77 -16.09 14.48
N ASN A 167 17.99 -15.58 14.60
CA ASN A 167 19.12 -16.30 15.18
C ASN A 167 19.32 -17.70 14.53
N GLY A 168 19.23 -17.75 13.20
CA GLY A 168 19.38 -18.96 12.39
C GLY A 168 18.18 -19.91 12.40
N LYS A 169 17.08 -19.57 13.07
CA LYS A 169 15.85 -20.37 13.08
C LYS A 169 14.78 -19.71 12.23
N PHE A 170 14.04 -20.50 11.44
CA PHE A 170 12.89 -20.02 10.71
C PHE A 170 11.88 -19.40 11.68
N PHE A 171 11.42 -18.18 11.37
CA PHE A 171 10.49 -17.41 12.21
C PHE A 171 9.11 -17.28 11.56
N GLY A 172 9.03 -17.01 10.26
CA GLY A 172 7.76 -16.91 9.56
C GLY A 172 7.87 -16.20 8.22
N TYR A 173 6.75 -16.14 7.49
CA TYR A 173 6.63 -15.37 6.25
C TYR A 173 5.99 -14.02 6.53
N TYR A 174 6.53 -12.96 5.95
CA TYR A 174 6.10 -11.57 6.16
C TYR A 174 5.93 -10.87 4.82
N LEU A 175 5.03 -9.90 4.78
CA LEU A 175 4.97 -8.95 3.67
C LEU A 175 5.96 -7.82 3.91
N LEU A 176 6.91 -7.66 3.00
CA LEU A 176 7.77 -6.49 2.93
C LEU A 176 6.98 -5.33 2.32
N VAL A 177 7.07 -4.16 2.93
CA VAL A 177 6.43 -2.95 2.43
C VAL A 177 7.43 -1.81 2.37
N GLU A 178 7.48 -1.13 1.23
CA GLU A 178 8.27 0.09 1.06
C GLU A 178 7.70 1.20 1.94
N PRO A 179 8.49 1.87 2.79
CA PRO A 179 8.00 2.99 3.56
C PRO A 179 7.81 4.24 2.70
N VAL A 180 6.72 4.96 2.91
CA VAL A 180 6.51 6.27 2.26
C VAL A 180 7.42 7.31 2.92
N ASP A 181 8.63 7.44 2.40
CA ASP A 181 9.67 8.35 2.87
C ASP A 181 10.46 8.98 1.70
N LYS A 182 11.64 9.51 1.97
CA LYS A 182 12.47 10.15 0.94
C LYS A 182 12.85 9.23 -0.23
N ASN A 183 13.01 7.92 0.01
CA ASN A 183 13.35 6.97 -1.04
C ASN A 183 12.17 6.72 -1.96
N PHE A 184 10.97 6.55 -1.39
CA PHE A 184 9.71 6.51 -2.12
C PHE A 184 9.52 7.77 -2.98
N CYS A 185 9.76 8.97 -2.43
CA CYS A 185 9.67 10.23 -3.18
C CYS A 185 10.67 10.26 -4.34
N ARG A 186 11.93 9.83 -4.10
CA ARG A 186 12.97 9.79 -5.14
C ARG A 186 12.58 8.84 -6.28
N ARG A 187 12.00 7.69 -5.97
CA ARG A 187 11.55 6.71 -6.97
C ARG A 187 10.40 7.23 -7.83
N ASN A 188 9.41 7.87 -7.21
CA ASN A 188 8.21 8.31 -7.91
C ASN A 188 8.34 9.70 -8.53
N TRP A 189 9.10 10.61 -7.91
CA TRP A 189 9.25 12.01 -8.32
C TRP A 189 10.70 12.49 -8.14
N PRO A 190 11.65 11.96 -8.96
CA PRO A 190 13.08 12.19 -8.77
C PRO A 190 13.50 13.66 -8.92
N HIS A 191 12.70 14.47 -9.60
CA HIS A 191 13.00 15.87 -9.92
C HIS A 191 12.09 16.87 -9.18
N GLU A 192 11.22 16.39 -8.28
CA GLU A 192 10.27 17.24 -7.58
C GLU A 192 10.58 17.35 -6.08
N VAL A 193 10.22 18.49 -5.51
CA VAL A 193 10.29 18.72 -4.07
C VAL A 193 8.93 18.33 -3.46
N SER A 194 8.87 17.14 -2.86
CA SER A 194 7.67 16.67 -2.20
C SER A 194 7.71 16.95 -0.69
N HIS A 195 6.58 17.39 -0.16
CA HIS A 195 6.28 17.46 1.26
C HIS A 195 5.25 16.38 1.57
N ILE A 196 5.56 15.45 2.48
CA ILE A 196 4.71 14.30 2.79
C ILE A 196 4.28 14.38 4.25
N TYR A 197 2.97 14.22 4.46
CA TYR A 197 2.34 14.13 5.77
C TYR A 197 1.59 12.81 5.89
N LYS A 198 1.48 12.26 7.10
CA LYS A 198 0.59 11.12 7.43
C LYS A 198 -0.45 11.61 8.43
N PRO A 199 -1.50 12.29 7.98
CA PRO A 199 -2.46 12.96 8.83
C PRO A 199 -3.53 12.03 9.39
N TYR A 200 -4.28 12.58 10.35
CA TYR A 200 -5.57 12.09 10.83
C TYR A 200 -6.59 13.20 10.58
N HIS A 201 -6.98 13.42 9.31
CA HIS A 201 -7.77 14.57 8.91
C HIS A 201 -8.68 14.24 7.73
N ASN A 202 -9.95 14.65 7.77
CA ASN A 202 -10.95 14.36 6.74
C ASN A 202 -10.90 15.31 5.53
N LEU A 203 -9.83 16.09 5.38
CA LEU A 203 -9.62 17.08 4.31
C LEU A 203 -10.69 18.20 4.25
N ALA A 204 -11.32 18.50 5.38
CA ALA A 204 -12.24 19.63 5.48
C ALA A 204 -11.49 20.96 5.61
N TYR A 205 -11.97 22.00 4.95
CA TYR A 205 -11.49 23.36 5.19
C TYR A 205 -12.12 23.94 6.46
N THR A 206 -11.30 24.34 7.43
CA THR A 206 -11.74 24.85 8.74
C THR A 206 -11.34 26.31 8.97
N GLY A 207 -10.78 26.99 7.95
CA GLY A 207 -10.33 28.38 8.00
C GLY A 207 -8.85 28.55 7.68
N GLU A 208 -8.35 29.79 7.82
CA GLU A 208 -6.99 30.18 7.37
C GLU A 208 -5.90 29.89 8.40
N LYS A 209 -6.24 29.47 9.61
CA LYS A 209 -5.28 29.38 10.71
C LYS A 209 -4.60 28.01 10.71
N MET A 210 -3.31 27.98 10.47
CA MET A 210 -2.50 26.76 10.47
C MET A 210 -2.66 25.90 11.76
N LYS A 211 -2.87 26.54 12.91
CA LYS A 211 -3.09 25.80 14.18
C LYS A 211 -4.32 24.90 14.19
N ASP A 212 -5.30 25.19 13.31
CA ASP A 212 -6.53 24.41 13.21
C ASP A 212 -6.33 23.13 12.35
N TYR A 213 -5.10 22.91 11.85
CA TYR A 213 -4.63 21.75 11.07
C TYR A 213 -3.42 21.06 11.73
N ALA A 214 -3.35 21.07 13.05
CA ALA A 214 -2.27 20.38 13.78
C ALA A 214 -2.23 18.87 13.48
N ASP A 215 -3.38 18.26 13.23
CA ASP A 215 -3.56 16.87 12.81
C ASP A 215 -2.97 16.55 11.41
N ILE A 216 -2.59 17.55 10.64
CA ILE A 216 -1.75 17.43 9.44
C ILE A 216 -0.32 17.85 9.74
N ALA A 217 -0.14 19.07 10.27
CA ALA A 217 1.16 19.73 10.40
C ALA A 217 2.15 18.95 11.27
N ASP A 218 1.68 18.35 12.37
CA ASP A 218 2.50 17.61 13.34
C ASP A 218 2.92 16.23 12.81
N PHE A 219 2.34 15.76 11.70
CA PHE A 219 2.59 14.44 11.15
C PHE A 219 3.44 14.43 9.86
N ALA A 220 4.29 15.44 9.68
CA ALA A 220 5.24 15.49 8.56
C ALA A 220 6.20 14.27 8.57
N LYS A 221 6.36 13.62 7.42
CA LYS A 221 7.25 12.46 7.21
C LYS A 221 8.44 12.80 6.32
N VAL A 222 8.23 13.64 5.31
CA VAL A 222 9.29 14.16 4.44
C VAL A 222 9.12 15.67 4.34
N ARG A 223 10.14 16.43 4.69
CA ARG A 223 10.13 17.90 4.70
C ARG A 223 9.02 18.46 5.60
N GLY A 224 7.99 19.08 5.03
CA GLY A 224 6.94 19.78 5.77
C GLY A 224 7.26 21.27 5.96
N GLY A 225 6.52 21.91 6.86
CA GLY A 225 6.73 23.28 7.30
C GLY A 225 5.64 24.27 6.88
N GLU A 226 5.73 25.50 7.36
CA GLU A 226 4.70 26.52 7.25
C GLU A 226 4.26 26.79 5.81
N ALA A 227 5.22 26.98 4.89
CA ALA A 227 4.91 27.29 3.50
C ALA A 227 4.12 26.16 2.78
N SER A 228 4.45 24.88 3.04
CA SER A 228 3.68 23.77 2.46
C SER A 228 2.30 23.64 3.12
N MET A 229 2.19 23.91 4.42
CA MET A 229 0.89 23.93 5.10
C MET A 229 -0.03 25.04 4.58
N GLN A 230 0.49 26.23 4.31
CA GLN A 230 -0.29 27.32 3.69
C GLN A 230 -0.83 26.89 2.31
N ARG A 231 -0.04 26.16 1.49
CA ARG A 231 -0.51 25.63 0.20
C ARG A 231 -1.55 24.52 0.36
N ILE A 232 -1.40 23.65 1.38
CA ILE A 232 -2.42 22.65 1.71
C ILE A 232 -3.73 23.33 2.11
N ILE A 233 -3.69 24.33 2.97
CA ILE A 233 -4.88 25.10 3.38
C ILE A 233 -5.54 25.79 2.17
N ALA A 234 -4.75 26.36 1.25
CA ALA A 234 -5.25 26.94 0.02
C ALA A 234 -5.93 25.88 -0.88
N ALA A 235 -5.38 24.66 -0.94
CA ALA A 235 -5.99 23.56 -1.67
C ALA A 235 -7.33 23.11 -1.07
N LEU A 236 -7.41 22.97 0.26
CA LEU A 236 -8.68 22.65 0.94
C LEU A 236 -9.72 23.76 0.72
N LYS A 237 -9.30 25.03 0.77
CA LYS A 237 -10.14 26.18 0.50
C LYS A 237 -10.68 26.21 -0.93
N SER A 238 -9.83 25.92 -1.92
CA SER A 238 -10.22 25.90 -3.32
C SER A 238 -11.35 24.92 -3.59
N VAL A 239 -11.30 23.73 -2.97
CA VAL A 239 -12.37 22.74 -3.03
C VAL A 239 -13.62 23.21 -2.27
N GLU A 240 -13.46 23.81 -1.08
CA GLU A 240 -14.57 24.35 -0.29
C GLU A 240 -15.34 25.42 -1.04
N GLU A 241 -14.64 26.34 -1.70
CA GLU A 241 -15.22 27.44 -2.47
C GLU A 241 -15.60 27.05 -3.91
N GLY A 242 -15.14 25.91 -4.42
CA GLY A 242 -15.34 25.48 -5.81
C GLY A 242 -14.60 26.35 -6.83
N LYS A 243 -13.43 26.90 -6.46
CA LYS A 243 -12.66 27.83 -7.28
C LYS A 243 -11.20 27.40 -7.42
N ASP A 244 -10.64 27.57 -8.61
CA ASP A 244 -9.22 27.36 -8.92
C ASP A 244 -8.72 25.97 -8.49
N ILE A 245 -9.60 24.96 -8.50
CA ILE A 245 -9.33 23.61 -7.97
C ILE A 245 -8.15 22.99 -8.73
N ASP A 246 -8.11 23.12 -10.06
CA ASP A 246 -7.02 22.55 -10.89
C ASP A 246 -5.64 23.18 -10.62
N GLU A 247 -5.60 24.36 -10.00
CA GLU A 247 -4.35 25.02 -9.61
C GLU A 247 -3.79 24.44 -8.31
N HIS A 248 -4.65 23.84 -7.46
CA HIS A 248 -4.32 23.39 -6.11
C HIS A 248 -4.42 21.89 -5.90
N ILE A 249 -5.11 21.17 -6.78
CA ILE A 249 -5.34 19.73 -6.71
C ILE A 249 -4.74 19.05 -7.94
N ASP A 250 -4.02 17.95 -7.73
CA ASP A 250 -3.71 16.99 -8.78
C ASP A 250 -4.95 16.12 -9.02
N ILE A 251 -5.81 16.60 -9.93
CA ILE A 251 -7.13 15.99 -10.18
C ILE A 251 -6.98 14.55 -10.65
N GLU A 252 -6.05 14.26 -11.55
CA GLU A 252 -5.86 12.91 -12.04
C GLU A 252 -5.50 11.93 -10.92
N SER A 253 -4.50 12.27 -10.11
CA SER A 253 -4.10 11.48 -8.95
C SER A 253 -5.24 11.32 -7.93
N MET A 254 -6.00 12.38 -7.70
CA MET A 254 -7.13 12.37 -6.78
C MET A 254 -8.27 11.46 -7.25
N MET A 255 -8.60 11.48 -8.55
CA MET A 255 -9.65 10.61 -9.11
C MET A 255 -9.22 9.14 -9.15
N LYS A 256 -7.93 8.86 -9.41
CA LYS A 256 -7.36 7.51 -9.27
C LYS A 256 -7.48 6.99 -7.83
N TYR A 257 -7.12 7.83 -6.85
CA TYR A 257 -7.24 7.47 -5.43
C TYR A 257 -8.70 7.18 -5.05
N MET A 258 -9.64 8.03 -5.46
CA MET A 258 -11.07 7.83 -5.21
C MET A 258 -11.60 6.54 -5.84
N ALA A 259 -11.23 6.27 -7.10
CA ALA A 259 -11.64 5.04 -7.79
C ALA A 259 -11.09 3.79 -7.07
N LEU A 260 -9.84 3.83 -6.62
CA LEU A 260 -9.26 2.77 -5.82
C LEU A 260 -10.06 2.54 -4.52
N GLN A 261 -10.30 3.59 -3.73
CA GLN A 261 -11.04 3.49 -2.46
C GLN A 261 -12.43 2.90 -2.65
N THR A 262 -13.11 3.31 -3.72
CA THR A 262 -14.43 2.80 -4.08
C THR A 262 -14.42 1.32 -4.43
N ILE A 263 -13.37 0.82 -5.11
CA ILE A 263 -13.23 -0.61 -5.42
C ILE A 263 -12.90 -1.44 -4.17
N VAL A 264 -11.97 -0.94 -3.33
CA VAL A 264 -11.43 -1.75 -2.23
C VAL A 264 -12.25 -1.68 -0.95
N VAL A 265 -13.16 -0.73 -0.83
CA VAL A 265 -14.07 -0.54 0.33
C VAL A 265 -13.33 -0.76 1.65
N ASN A 266 -12.42 0.14 1.98
CA ASN A 266 -11.68 0.11 3.23
C ASN A 266 -12.20 1.21 4.16
N PHE A 267 -12.85 0.84 5.25
CA PHE A 267 -13.36 1.81 6.24
C PHE A 267 -12.31 2.26 7.26
N ASP A 268 -11.17 1.57 7.34
CA ASP A 268 -10.01 2.04 8.13
C ASP A 268 -9.13 3.02 7.33
N CYS A 269 -9.73 3.95 6.62
CA CYS A 269 -9.00 4.92 5.79
C CYS A 269 -9.67 6.31 5.77
N LEU A 270 -9.23 7.17 4.84
CA LEU A 270 -9.77 8.52 4.66
C LEU A 270 -11.29 8.56 4.41
N THR A 271 -11.86 7.53 3.80
CA THR A 271 -13.32 7.42 3.55
C THR A 271 -14.09 6.79 4.71
N GLY A 272 -13.42 6.31 5.75
CA GLY A 272 -14.00 5.82 7.00
C GLY A 272 -13.98 6.85 8.12
N HIS A 273 -14.46 6.49 9.32
CA HIS A 273 -14.62 7.38 10.48
C HIS A 273 -13.30 8.01 10.93
N ASN A 274 -12.24 7.22 11.03
CA ASN A 274 -10.95 7.65 11.57
C ASN A 274 -10.17 8.59 10.66
N ALA A 275 -10.56 8.75 9.40
CA ALA A 275 -9.91 9.61 8.41
C ALA A 275 -8.37 9.47 8.40
N GLN A 276 -7.89 8.23 8.42
CA GLN A 276 -6.46 7.86 8.52
C GLN A 276 -6.01 7.01 7.34
N ASN A 277 -4.85 6.37 7.47
CA ASN A 277 -4.30 5.40 6.51
C ASN A 277 -4.19 5.92 5.08
N TYR A 278 -3.70 7.17 4.97
CA TYR A 278 -3.26 7.77 3.72
C TYR A 278 -2.06 8.69 3.99
N TYR A 279 -1.34 9.05 2.94
CA TYR A 279 -0.40 10.15 3.01
C TYR A 279 -0.88 11.29 2.11
N LEU A 280 -0.72 12.51 2.62
CA LEU A 280 -0.96 13.74 1.87
C LEU A 280 0.38 14.23 1.32
N ARG A 281 0.47 14.34 0.01
CA ARG A 281 1.61 14.95 -0.68
C ARG A 281 1.25 16.36 -1.11
N GLU A 282 2.13 17.30 -0.82
CA GLU A 282 2.12 18.62 -1.44
C GLU A 282 3.41 18.79 -2.27
N ALA A 283 3.26 19.23 -3.50
CA ALA A 283 4.35 19.57 -4.40
C ALA A 283 3.90 20.67 -5.38
N ASP A 284 4.72 21.68 -5.56
CA ASP A 284 4.50 22.78 -6.51
C ASP A 284 3.11 23.44 -6.41
N GLY A 285 2.57 23.52 -5.19
CA GLY A 285 1.28 24.13 -4.91
C GLY A 285 0.07 23.21 -5.05
N LYS A 286 0.25 21.96 -5.47
CA LYS A 286 -0.82 20.97 -5.61
C LYS A 286 -0.74 19.89 -4.54
N ILE A 287 -1.90 19.42 -4.10
CA ILE A 287 -2.00 18.26 -3.23
C ILE A 287 -2.46 17.02 -3.99
N SER A 288 -1.96 15.86 -3.57
CA SER A 288 -2.35 14.52 -4.00
C SER A 288 -2.31 13.55 -2.83
N LEU A 289 -2.90 12.36 -2.99
CA LEU A 289 -2.97 11.34 -1.96
C LEU A 289 -2.15 10.10 -2.35
N ILE A 290 -1.53 9.48 -1.36
CA ILE A 290 -0.80 8.23 -1.52
C ILE A 290 -1.51 7.17 -0.68
N PRO A 291 -1.89 6.03 -1.28
CA PRO A 291 -2.55 4.92 -0.61
C PRO A 291 -1.67 4.30 0.49
N TRP A 292 -2.30 3.88 1.60
CA TRP A 292 -1.59 3.24 2.70
C TRP A 292 -2.49 2.32 3.52
N ASP A 293 -1.99 1.13 3.91
CA ASP A 293 -2.54 0.21 4.91
C ASP A 293 -3.91 -0.38 4.52
N TYR A 294 -3.91 -1.38 3.65
CA TYR A 294 -5.12 -2.01 3.09
C TYR A 294 -5.38 -3.42 3.61
N ASN A 295 -4.70 -3.85 4.65
CA ASN A 295 -4.94 -5.16 5.26
C ASN A 295 -6.39 -5.35 5.75
N LEU A 296 -7.13 -4.26 5.95
CA LEU A 296 -8.55 -4.22 6.34
C LEU A 296 -9.50 -3.87 5.17
N ALA A 297 -9.03 -3.94 3.92
CA ALA A 297 -9.89 -3.76 2.75
C ALA A 297 -10.99 -4.85 2.66
N TRP A 298 -12.00 -4.56 1.84
CA TRP A 298 -13.16 -5.43 1.57
C TRP A 298 -13.88 -5.88 2.84
N GLY A 299 -14.21 -4.90 3.67
CA GLY A 299 -14.96 -5.11 4.90
C GLY A 299 -14.12 -5.71 6.05
N GLY A 300 -12.80 -5.62 6.04
CA GLY A 300 -11.95 -6.01 7.17
C GLY A 300 -12.11 -5.12 8.41
N TYR A 301 -12.68 -3.92 8.25
CA TYR A 301 -13.02 -2.97 9.31
C TYR A 301 -14.55 -2.74 9.32
N PRO A 302 -15.19 -2.64 10.50
CA PRO A 302 -16.63 -2.35 10.57
C PRO A 302 -16.96 -0.96 10.01
N GLU A 303 -18.17 -0.80 9.48
CA GLU A 303 -18.65 0.47 8.94
C GLU A 303 -19.05 1.47 10.04
N ASP A 304 -19.64 0.98 11.13
CA ASP A 304 -20.22 1.78 12.20
C ASP A 304 -19.26 2.02 13.36
N GLU A 305 -19.29 3.25 13.94
CA GLU A 305 -18.48 3.63 15.12
C GLU A 305 -18.84 2.85 16.40
N ASP A 306 -20.08 2.36 16.51
CA ASP A 306 -20.61 1.72 17.73
C ASP A 306 -19.90 0.40 18.12
N MET A 307 -18.97 -0.08 17.28
CA MET A 307 -18.12 -1.23 17.59
C MET A 307 -16.83 -0.85 18.31
N GLU A 308 -16.57 0.44 18.57
CA GLU A 308 -15.43 0.87 19.36
C GLU A 308 -15.74 0.86 20.87
N GLY A 309 -15.30 -0.15 21.56
CA GLY A 309 -14.73 0.00 22.87
C GLY A 309 -15.50 -0.49 24.09
N GLU A 310 -16.80 -0.45 24.23
CA GLU A 310 -17.46 -0.90 25.48
C GLU A 310 -17.99 -2.35 25.39
N ASP A 311 -18.56 -2.76 24.27
CA ASP A 311 -19.05 -4.15 24.07
C ASP A 311 -17.91 -5.15 23.80
N LEU A 312 -16.74 -4.66 23.37
CA LEU A 312 -15.57 -5.50 23.09
C LEU A 312 -14.84 -5.93 24.37
N LEU A 313 -15.02 -5.22 25.49
CA LEU A 313 -14.39 -5.55 26.77
C LEU A 313 -15.23 -6.52 27.61
N GLU A 314 -16.56 -6.57 27.45
CA GLU A 314 -17.45 -7.45 28.23
C GLU A 314 -17.64 -8.87 27.65
N GLN A 315 -17.34 -9.10 26.37
CA GLN A 315 -17.57 -10.40 25.72
C GLN A 315 -16.36 -11.34 25.67
N SER A 316 -15.20 -11.00 26.21
CA SER A 316 -14.03 -11.85 26.02
C SER A 316 -13.18 -12.12 27.25
N GLU A 317 -13.58 -13.10 28.04
CA GLU A 317 -12.61 -14.04 28.62
C GLU A 317 -12.29 -15.22 27.66
N GLU A 318 -13.00 -15.37 26.55
CA GLU A 318 -12.63 -16.30 25.46
C GLU A 318 -11.78 -15.57 24.43
N LEU A 319 -10.55 -16.05 24.25
CA LEU A 319 -9.54 -15.59 23.30
C LEU A 319 -10.19 -15.00 22.02
N ARG A 320 -10.02 -13.69 21.82
CA ARG A 320 -10.23 -13.07 20.49
C ARG A 320 -9.15 -13.58 19.56
N LEU A 321 -9.45 -14.65 18.88
CA LEU A 321 -8.71 -15.01 17.68
C LEU A 321 -9.06 -13.98 16.61
N PRO A 322 -8.12 -13.54 15.77
CA PRO A 322 -8.40 -12.71 14.59
C PRO A 322 -9.42 -13.33 13.63
N THR A 323 -9.80 -14.57 13.87
CA THR A 323 -10.79 -15.35 13.14
C THR A 323 -12.24 -15.03 13.50
N ASN A 324 -12.48 -14.28 14.58
CA ASN A 324 -13.82 -13.86 15.00
C ASN A 324 -14.02 -12.35 14.73
N ALA A 325 -13.63 -11.90 13.54
CA ALA A 325 -14.16 -10.66 13.00
C ALA A 325 -15.68 -10.71 13.15
N GLY A 326 -16.25 -9.74 13.87
CA GLY A 326 -17.62 -9.74 14.35
C GLY A 326 -18.61 -10.26 13.31
N MET A 327 -19.70 -10.90 13.72
CA MET A 327 -20.62 -11.60 12.82
C MET A 327 -21.10 -10.67 11.70
N ARG A 328 -20.34 -10.64 10.60
CA ARG A 328 -20.69 -9.88 9.40
C ARG A 328 -21.80 -10.63 8.71
N GLY A 329 -22.99 -10.07 8.84
CA GLY A 329 -24.20 -10.63 8.28
C GLY A 329 -24.24 -10.51 6.74
N LYS A 330 -25.24 -11.12 6.13
CA LYS A 330 -25.51 -11.03 4.69
C LYS A 330 -25.74 -9.59 4.24
N GLU A 331 -26.31 -8.75 5.10
CA GLU A 331 -26.58 -7.33 4.82
C GLU A 331 -25.27 -6.57 4.64
N GLU A 332 -24.33 -6.71 5.57
CA GLU A 332 -23.02 -6.07 5.48
C GLU A 332 -22.24 -6.57 4.26
N THR A 333 -22.26 -7.87 3.98
CA THR A 333 -21.65 -8.41 2.76
C THR A 333 -22.24 -7.78 1.50
N SER A 334 -23.58 -7.62 1.46
CA SER A 334 -24.24 -6.94 0.35
C SER A 334 -23.83 -5.47 0.24
N ARG A 335 -23.67 -4.77 1.37
CA ARG A 335 -23.20 -3.36 1.40
C ARG A 335 -21.78 -3.22 0.86
N ILE A 336 -20.87 -4.16 1.17
CA ILE A 336 -19.50 -4.16 0.63
C ILE A 336 -19.50 -4.44 -0.88
N VAL A 337 -20.21 -5.47 -1.33
CA VAL A 337 -20.31 -5.83 -2.76
C VAL A 337 -20.95 -4.71 -3.58
N ASN A 338 -22.00 -4.10 -3.07
CA ASN A 338 -22.77 -3.07 -3.77
C ASN A 338 -22.42 -1.64 -3.35
N PHE A 339 -21.31 -1.44 -2.65
CA PHE A 339 -20.91 -0.11 -2.15
C PHE A 339 -21.05 0.95 -3.25
N PRO A 340 -21.81 2.06 -2.99
CA PRO A 340 -22.24 2.97 -4.04
C PRO A 340 -21.10 3.83 -4.56
N ILE A 341 -21.07 4.05 -5.88
CA ILE A 341 -20.01 4.83 -6.53
C ILE A 341 -20.25 6.33 -6.49
N ASP A 342 -21.49 6.80 -6.38
CA ASP A 342 -21.83 8.21 -6.32
C ASP A 342 -21.88 8.77 -4.89
N THR A 343 -21.88 7.91 -3.89
CA THR A 343 -21.74 8.26 -2.46
C THR A 343 -20.71 7.33 -1.83
N PRO A 344 -19.41 7.40 -2.25
CA PRO A 344 -18.38 6.42 -1.92
C PRO A 344 -17.79 6.60 -0.51
N PHE A 345 -18.67 6.67 0.48
CA PHE A 345 -18.36 6.75 1.91
C PHE A 345 -19.33 5.86 2.66
N SER A 346 -19.03 5.53 3.93
CA SER A 346 -20.04 4.97 4.80
C SER A 346 -21.27 5.88 4.81
N GLU A 347 -22.45 5.31 5.00
CA GLU A 347 -23.70 6.07 4.87
C GLU A 347 -23.73 7.31 5.75
N GLU A 348 -23.24 7.20 6.99
CA GLU A 348 -23.17 8.31 7.95
C GLU A 348 -22.20 9.42 7.54
N LEU A 349 -21.18 9.10 6.73
CA LEU A 349 -20.16 10.03 6.25
C LEU A 349 -20.44 10.56 4.83
N SER A 350 -21.59 10.23 4.25
CA SER A 350 -21.99 10.69 2.91
C SER A 350 -22.04 12.21 2.74
N GLN A 351 -22.00 12.94 3.84
CA GLN A 351 -21.93 14.41 3.91
C GLN A 351 -20.48 14.96 3.86
N ARG A 352 -19.43 14.12 3.78
CA ARG A 352 -18.05 14.61 3.68
C ARG A 352 -17.85 15.40 2.39
N THR A 353 -17.59 16.70 2.54
CA THR A 353 -17.73 17.65 1.43
C THR A 353 -16.58 17.63 0.43
N PHE A 354 -15.35 17.31 0.85
CA PHE A 354 -14.19 17.41 -0.02
C PHE A 354 -14.35 16.59 -1.33
N PHE A 355 -14.53 15.28 -1.21
CA PHE A 355 -14.68 14.42 -2.38
C PHE A 355 -16.03 14.64 -3.09
N MET A 356 -17.09 14.88 -2.34
CA MET A 356 -18.40 15.13 -2.95
C MET A 356 -18.39 16.39 -3.81
N LYS A 357 -17.66 17.44 -3.42
CA LYS A 357 -17.47 18.64 -4.24
C LYS A 357 -16.65 18.38 -5.50
N LEU A 358 -15.62 17.53 -5.40
CA LEU A 358 -14.86 17.09 -6.59
C LEU A 358 -15.76 16.30 -7.55
N LEU A 359 -16.51 15.32 -7.04
CA LEU A 359 -17.40 14.49 -7.85
C LEU A 359 -18.64 15.24 -8.40
N ALA A 360 -18.98 16.41 -7.85
CA ALA A 360 -20.00 17.30 -8.42
C ALA A 360 -19.56 17.95 -9.75
N ASN A 361 -18.25 17.95 -10.06
CA ASN A 361 -17.75 18.40 -11.35
C ASN A 361 -17.82 17.24 -12.34
N GLU A 362 -18.59 17.38 -13.42
CA GLU A 362 -18.84 16.35 -14.41
C GLU A 362 -17.54 15.86 -15.12
N THR A 363 -16.54 16.74 -15.29
CA THR A 363 -15.26 16.37 -15.88
C THR A 363 -14.45 15.49 -14.94
N TYR A 364 -14.40 15.81 -13.64
CA TYR A 364 -13.70 14.99 -12.65
C TYR A 364 -14.44 13.67 -12.42
N LYS A 365 -15.76 13.70 -12.36
CA LYS A 365 -16.60 12.50 -12.25
C LYS A 365 -16.40 11.56 -13.45
N ALA A 366 -16.28 12.09 -14.67
CA ALA A 366 -15.98 11.29 -15.84
C ALA A 366 -14.60 10.61 -15.76
N GLN A 367 -13.57 11.31 -15.23
CA GLN A 367 -12.26 10.70 -14.98
C GLN A 367 -12.33 9.61 -13.89
N TYR A 368 -13.05 9.85 -12.82
CA TYR A 368 -13.29 8.86 -11.77
C TYR A 368 -13.96 7.60 -12.31
N TYR A 369 -15.02 7.73 -13.11
CA TYR A 369 -15.70 6.60 -13.78
C TYR A 369 -14.78 5.87 -14.76
N HIS A 370 -13.92 6.60 -15.47
CA HIS A 370 -12.92 6.01 -16.34
C HIS A 370 -11.98 5.07 -15.56
N TYR A 371 -11.44 5.50 -14.40
CA TYR A 371 -10.57 4.65 -13.59
C TYR A 371 -11.30 3.50 -12.92
N LEU A 372 -12.56 3.67 -12.51
CA LEU A 372 -13.40 2.55 -12.06
C LEU A 372 -13.56 1.52 -13.17
N THR A 373 -13.83 1.96 -14.39
CA THR A 373 -13.99 1.08 -15.55
C THR A 373 -12.70 0.31 -15.87
N ILE A 374 -11.54 0.96 -15.84
CA ILE A 374 -10.23 0.32 -16.02
C ILE A 374 -9.99 -0.74 -14.95
N LEU A 375 -10.18 -0.38 -13.67
CA LEU A 375 -9.99 -1.32 -12.57
C LEU A 375 -10.91 -2.54 -12.67
N CYS A 376 -12.18 -2.34 -13.05
CA CYS A 376 -13.12 -3.44 -13.20
C CYS A 376 -12.84 -4.32 -14.43
N ASN A 377 -12.67 -3.72 -15.61
CA ASN A 377 -12.58 -4.46 -16.86
C ASN A 377 -11.19 -4.98 -17.18
N GLU A 378 -10.14 -4.17 -16.89
CA GLU A 378 -8.79 -4.50 -17.33
C GLU A 378 -7.98 -5.15 -16.20
N TYR A 379 -8.18 -4.72 -14.95
CA TYR A 379 -7.49 -5.32 -13.82
C TYR A 379 -8.25 -6.53 -13.26
N ILE A 380 -9.49 -6.37 -12.76
CA ILE A 380 -10.21 -7.43 -12.04
C ILE A 380 -10.71 -8.52 -12.99
N LYS A 381 -11.45 -8.15 -14.05
CA LYS A 381 -12.02 -9.10 -15.03
C LYS A 381 -11.05 -9.46 -16.15
N GLY A 382 -9.99 -8.66 -16.33
CA GLY A 382 -8.91 -8.89 -17.29
C GLY A 382 -7.77 -9.72 -16.69
N GLU A 383 -6.58 -9.55 -17.22
CA GLU A 383 -5.41 -10.35 -16.83
C GLU A 383 -4.67 -9.81 -15.60
N GLY A 384 -4.91 -8.55 -15.19
CA GLY A 384 -4.14 -7.89 -14.13
C GLY A 384 -4.18 -8.65 -12.81
N PHE A 385 -5.38 -8.83 -12.27
CA PHE A 385 -5.58 -9.53 -11.00
C PHE A 385 -5.15 -11.02 -11.08
N ALA A 386 -5.54 -11.72 -12.14
CA ALA A 386 -5.20 -13.13 -12.31
C ALA A 386 -3.68 -13.36 -12.34
N LYS A 387 -2.93 -12.45 -13.00
CA LYS A 387 -1.47 -12.49 -13.04
C LYS A 387 -0.86 -12.26 -11.66
N THR A 388 -1.29 -11.22 -10.95
CA THR A 388 -0.79 -10.90 -9.62
C THR A 388 -1.11 -12.01 -8.63
N LEU A 389 -2.35 -12.51 -8.64
CA LEU A 389 -2.78 -13.62 -7.81
C LEU A 389 -1.93 -14.88 -8.05
N SER A 390 -1.74 -15.27 -9.33
CA SER A 390 -0.91 -16.43 -9.70
C SER A 390 0.54 -16.25 -9.25
N THR A 391 1.08 -15.04 -9.36
CA THR A 391 2.46 -14.75 -8.90
C THR A 391 2.57 -14.93 -7.40
N ILE A 392 1.65 -14.37 -6.61
CA ILE A 392 1.63 -14.52 -5.15
C ILE A 392 1.40 -15.99 -4.76
N GLU A 393 0.51 -16.68 -5.44
CA GLU A 393 0.21 -18.08 -5.17
C GLU A 393 1.42 -19.00 -5.42
N ASN A 394 2.16 -18.76 -6.49
CA ASN A 394 3.41 -19.48 -6.77
C ASN A 394 4.49 -19.19 -5.73
N GLU A 395 4.51 -18.01 -5.15
CA GLU A 395 5.51 -17.58 -4.18
C GLU A 395 5.22 -18.08 -2.76
N ILE A 396 3.98 -17.91 -2.27
CA ILE A 396 3.62 -18.21 -0.88
C ILE A 396 2.44 -19.19 -0.72
N GLY A 397 1.78 -19.62 -1.79
CA GLY A 397 0.53 -20.38 -1.72
C GLY A 397 0.59 -21.65 -0.90
N GLU A 398 1.69 -22.40 -0.96
CA GLU A 398 1.94 -23.58 -0.14
C GLU A 398 2.63 -23.26 1.19
N LEU A 399 3.18 -22.06 1.34
CA LEU A 399 4.00 -21.66 2.49
C LEU A 399 3.18 -20.91 3.54
N ALA A 400 2.21 -20.10 3.12
CA ALA A 400 1.39 -19.30 4.02
C ALA A 400 0.63 -20.18 5.02
N GLY A 401 0.73 -19.85 6.29
CA GLY A 401 0.04 -20.58 7.37
C GLY A 401 0.70 -21.88 7.78
N THR A 402 1.92 -22.19 7.32
CA THR A 402 2.67 -23.40 7.71
C THR A 402 3.63 -23.15 8.87
N GLU A 403 3.92 -21.89 9.18
CA GLU A 403 4.77 -21.50 10.30
C GLU A 403 4.07 -21.71 11.65
N ALA A 404 4.83 -22.06 12.69
CA ALA A 404 4.31 -22.39 14.01
C ALA A 404 3.59 -21.22 14.72
N ASN A 405 3.92 -19.97 14.33
CA ASN A 405 3.33 -18.76 14.87
C ASN A 405 2.40 -18.06 13.85
N ALA A 406 1.89 -18.79 12.85
CA ALA A 406 0.92 -18.25 11.90
C ALA A 406 -0.40 -17.85 12.60
N PHE A 407 -1.01 -16.75 12.16
CA PHE A 407 -2.34 -16.34 12.64
C PHE A 407 -3.47 -17.15 11.97
N TYR A 408 -3.22 -17.62 10.76
CA TYR A 408 -4.18 -18.41 9.95
C TYR A 408 -3.49 -19.64 9.41
N SER A 409 -4.21 -20.76 9.36
CA SER A 409 -3.72 -21.98 8.73
C SER A 409 -3.69 -21.83 7.19
N ASN A 410 -2.97 -22.73 6.52
CA ASN A 410 -2.99 -22.77 5.05
C ASN A 410 -4.40 -23.02 4.49
N GLU A 411 -5.23 -23.84 5.16
CA GLU A 411 -6.63 -24.05 4.76
C GLU A 411 -7.44 -22.75 4.82
N GLN A 412 -7.28 -21.96 5.90
CA GLN A 412 -7.91 -20.64 6.02
C GLN A 412 -7.42 -19.68 4.96
N PHE A 413 -6.12 -19.65 4.68
CA PHE A 413 -5.54 -18.86 3.58
C PHE A 413 -6.14 -19.23 2.22
N GLN A 414 -6.27 -20.54 1.89
CA GLN A 414 -6.84 -20.98 0.62
C GLN A 414 -8.33 -20.60 0.52
N LYS A 415 -9.08 -20.71 1.63
CA LYS A 415 -10.48 -20.28 1.69
C LYS A 415 -10.62 -18.78 1.53
N ALA A 416 -9.80 -18.00 2.25
CA ALA A 416 -9.77 -16.54 2.15
C ALA A 416 -9.48 -16.07 0.72
N LYS A 417 -8.53 -16.71 0.04
CA LYS A 417 -8.21 -16.44 -1.37
C LYS A 417 -9.43 -16.66 -2.28
N GLN A 418 -10.15 -17.74 -2.11
CA GLN A 418 -11.36 -18.02 -2.90
C GLN A 418 -12.43 -16.96 -2.65
N THR A 419 -12.67 -16.61 -1.39
CA THR A 419 -13.62 -15.56 -1.01
C THR A 419 -13.22 -14.21 -1.58
N LEU A 420 -11.92 -13.86 -1.56
CA LEU A 420 -11.43 -12.61 -2.16
C LEU A 420 -11.71 -12.55 -3.68
N CYS A 421 -11.51 -13.65 -4.40
CA CYS A 421 -11.82 -13.72 -5.82
C CYS A 421 -13.32 -13.45 -6.08
N LEU A 422 -14.21 -14.05 -5.29
CA LEU A 422 -15.65 -13.83 -5.41
C LEU A 422 -16.04 -12.38 -5.09
N VAL A 423 -15.49 -11.81 -4.03
CA VAL A 423 -15.73 -10.41 -3.66
C VAL A 423 -15.33 -9.47 -4.79
N LEU A 424 -14.13 -9.63 -5.35
CA LEU A 424 -13.65 -8.78 -6.44
C LEU A 424 -14.51 -8.94 -7.70
N GLU A 425 -14.88 -10.16 -8.07
CA GLU A 425 -15.75 -10.40 -9.22
C GLU A 425 -17.11 -9.70 -9.06
N ARG A 426 -17.81 -9.93 -7.92
CA ARG A 426 -19.11 -9.33 -7.62
C ARG A 426 -19.02 -7.81 -7.49
N ARG A 427 -17.93 -7.31 -6.89
CA ARG A 427 -17.69 -5.87 -6.79
C ARG A 427 -17.53 -5.21 -8.16
N ALA A 428 -16.73 -5.80 -9.05
CA ALA A 428 -16.57 -5.30 -10.41
C ALA A 428 -17.88 -5.32 -11.20
N GLU A 429 -18.70 -6.38 -11.05
CA GLU A 429 -20.03 -6.47 -11.67
C GLU A 429 -20.95 -5.36 -11.16
N SER A 430 -21.00 -5.15 -9.84
CA SER A 430 -21.79 -4.09 -9.21
C SER A 430 -21.37 -2.70 -9.69
N VAL A 431 -20.07 -2.40 -9.67
CA VAL A 431 -19.55 -1.09 -10.11
C VAL A 431 -19.89 -0.80 -11.57
N LEU A 432 -19.70 -1.78 -12.47
CA LEU A 432 -20.03 -1.60 -13.89
C LEU A 432 -21.53 -1.38 -14.09
N GLY A 433 -22.40 -2.12 -13.38
CA GLY A 433 -23.84 -1.92 -13.41
C GLY A 433 -24.28 -0.59 -12.81
N GLN A 434 -23.52 -0.04 -11.86
CA GLN A 434 -23.77 1.32 -11.33
C GLN A 434 -23.36 2.40 -12.34
N ILE A 435 -22.27 2.19 -13.07
CA ILE A 435 -21.81 3.13 -14.12
C ILE A 435 -22.81 3.18 -15.28
N ASP A 436 -23.35 2.03 -15.72
CA ASP A 436 -24.32 1.97 -16.83
C ASP A 436 -25.76 2.23 -16.43
N GLY A 437 -26.04 2.42 -15.11
CA GLY A 437 -27.35 2.76 -14.55
C GLY A 437 -28.31 1.56 -14.39
N THR A 438 -27.88 0.34 -14.60
CA THR A 438 -28.67 -0.87 -14.35
C THR A 438 -28.81 -1.16 -12.85
N ILE A 439 -27.78 -0.78 -12.06
CA ILE A 439 -27.73 -0.86 -10.60
C ILE A 439 -27.73 0.56 -10.03
N PRO A 440 -28.50 0.84 -8.96
CA PRO A 440 -28.50 2.15 -8.33
C PRO A 440 -27.16 2.48 -7.66
N SER A 441 -26.67 3.73 -7.80
CA SER A 441 -25.31 4.17 -7.49
C SER A 441 -25.17 5.03 -6.22
N THR A 442 -26.26 5.25 -5.48
CA THR A 442 -26.27 5.98 -4.20
C THR A 442 -26.95 5.16 -3.11
N TRP A 443 -26.61 5.39 -1.84
CA TRP A 443 -27.26 4.72 -0.69
C TRP A 443 -28.79 4.84 -0.74
N GLU A 444 -29.31 6.03 -1.01
CA GLU A 444 -30.75 6.28 -1.09
C GLU A 444 -31.41 5.45 -2.22
N SER A 445 -30.81 5.47 -3.40
CA SER A 445 -31.37 4.75 -4.56
C SER A 445 -31.26 3.22 -4.41
N GLN A 446 -30.23 2.72 -3.73
CA GLN A 446 -30.07 1.31 -3.42
C GLN A 446 -31.13 0.82 -2.42
N LYS A 447 -31.39 1.60 -1.36
CA LYS A 447 -32.49 1.31 -0.41
C LYS A 447 -33.87 1.28 -1.09
N ALA A 448 -34.07 2.15 -2.08
CA ALA A 448 -35.32 2.18 -2.84
C ALA A 448 -35.49 1.03 -3.84
N GLN A 449 -34.39 0.41 -4.27
CA GLN A 449 -34.38 -0.64 -5.32
C GLN A 449 -33.46 -1.83 -4.96
N PRO A 450 -33.62 -2.46 -3.78
CA PRO A 450 -32.71 -3.51 -3.31
C PRO A 450 -32.68 -4.74 -4.23
N GLN A 451 -33.76 -4.98 -4.99
CA GLN A 451 -33.85 -6.10 -5.93
C GLN A 451 -32.95 -5.98 -7.16
N LYS A 452 -32.32 -4.82 -7.37
CA LYS A 452 -31.36 -4.58 -8.45
C LYS A 452 -29.93 -4.82 -8.05
N LEU A 453 -29.67 -5.02 -6.76
CA LEU A 453 -28.32 -5.24 -6.24
C LEU A 453 -27.79 -6.63 -6.63
N ILE A 454 -26.47 -6.71 -6.78
CA ILE A 454 -25.80 -8.01 -7.00
C ILE A 454 -25.95 -8.86 -5.75
N SER A 455 -26.35 -10.12 -5.92
CA SER A 455 -26.39 -11.09 -4.82
C SER A 455 -24.97 -11.39 -4.31
N SER A 456 -24.87 -11.47 -2.99
CA SER A 456 -23.65 -11.84 -2.27
C SER A 456 -23.89 -13.01 -1.30
N ASP A 457 -24.97 -13.79 -1.51
CA ASP A 457 -25.37 -14.88 -0.62
C ASP A 457 -24.34 -16.03 -0.50
N ASP A 458 -23.46 -16.15 -1.49
CA ASP A 458 -22.38 -17.14 -1.58
C ASP A 458 -21.04 -16.63 -0.99
N ILE A 459 -21.03 -15.40 -0.45
CA ILE A 459 -19.84 -14.78 0.12
C ILE A 459 -19.92 -14.75 1.64
N ASN A 460 -18.84 -15.20 2.30
CA ASN A 460 -18.64 -15.03 3.74
C ASN A 460 -17.40 -14.15 3.99
N LEU A 461 -17.61 -12.87 4.31
CA LEU A 461 -16.49 -11.92 4.53
C LEU A 461 -15.61 -12.28 5.72
N GLN A 462 -16.10 -13.08 6.69
CA GLN A 462 -15.27 -13.55 7.82
C GLN A 462 -14.06 -14.36 7.34
N ASP A 463 -14.18 -15.01 6.19
CA ASP A 463 -13.07 -15.79 5.63
C ASP A 463 -11.86 -14.89 5.29
N LEU A 464 -12.07 -13.59 5.05
CA LEU A 464 -11.00 -12.62 4.69
C LEU A 464 -10.19 -12.14 5.89
N GLY A 465 -10.59 -12.48 7.12
CA GLY A 465 -10.05 -11.88 8.34
C GLY A 465 -10.56 -10.43 8.52
N GLY A 466 -10.11 -9.79 9.60
CA GLY A 466 -10.52 -8.44 9.98
C GLY A 466 -10.45 -8.24 11.49
N ILE A 467 -10.98 -7.13 11.99
CA ILE A 467 -11.10 -6.81 13.42
C ILE A 467 -12.54 -6.84 13.87
#